data_9c4d3ba2f1b571470ff85c9a067e2043
#
_entry.id   9c4d3ba2f1b571470ff85c9a067e2043
#
_cell.length_a   1.000
_cell.length_b   1.000
_cell.length_c   1.000
_cell.angle_alpha   90.00
_cell.angle_beta   90.00
_cell.angle_gamma   90.00
#
_symmetry.space_group_name_H-M   'P 1'
#
loop_
_entity.id
_entity.type
_entity.pdbx_description
1 polymer ?
#
loop_
_entity_poly.entity_id
_entity_poly.type
_entity_poly.pdbx_seq_one_letter_code
_entity_poly.pdbx_strand_id
1 'polypeptide(L)'
;MQTTTVRASSLSGRFDCPAQWQAKNIDKISMPRSPRSLIGNAVHEGAAAYDASRVHATGLTINEAAGVAVDYILEKSCEVDWIDLSPKDVEAKTLQIHQRYCAEISPKFDFVIVEAACNSVNIEIDGINICLTGTPDRVYQDFAGDFGGLDLKTGFAAVSKDGEVETIKHIAQAGVYEIMLEQEYNIELREAFVIAGMSTAGQEPQIGLGMIPSAKAQLLGNPENDTKGLLHYAANILKSGMFYGNPRSMTCTKQYCPIFNSCKFRGKLS
;
A
#
# COMPACT_ATOMS: atom_id res chain seq x y z
N MET A 1 -9.73 -0.77 27.88
CA MET A 1 -10.02 -1.19 26.50
C MET A 1 -8.69 -1.38 25.78
N GLN A 2 -8.46 -2.50 25.12
CA GLN A 2 -7.20 -2.74 24.40
C GLN A 2 -7.23 -1.99 23.07
N THR A 3 -6.30 -1.06 22.87
CA THR A 3 -6.12 -0.35 21.60
C THR A 3 -5.00 -1.00 20.80
N THR A 4 -5.26 -1.29 19.53
CA THR A 4 -4.25 -1.83 18.62
C THR A 4 -4.09 -0.92 17.41
N THR A 5 -2.88 -0.39 17.22
CA THR A 5 -2.57 0.42 16.03
C THR A 5 -2.37 -0.46 14.81
N VAL A 6 -3.05 -0.11 13.73
CA VAL A 6 -3.03 -0.83 12.46
C VAL A 6 -2.75 0.15 11.32
N ARG A 7 -1.62 -0.03 10.66
CA ARG A 7 -1.32 0.74 9.45
C ARG A 7 -2.15 0.22 8.28
N ALA A 8 -2.76 1.11 7.50
CA ALA A 8 -3.60 0.79 6.34
C ALA A 8 -2.96 -0.25 5.41
N SER A 9 -1.71 -0.01 5.01
CA SER A 9 -0.95 -0.91 4.12
C SER A 9 -0.65 -2.30 4.73
N SER A 10 -0.76 -2.47 6.04
CA SER A 10 -0.52 -3.75 6.72
C SER A 10 -1.78 -4.58 6.94
N LEU A 11 -2.97 -3.99 6.73
CA LEU A 11 -4.23 -4.64 7.08
C LEU A 11 -4.49 -5.89 6.24
N SER A 12 -4.21 -5.85 4.95
CA SER A 12 -4.33 -7.02 4.05
C SER A 12 -3.44 -8.19 4.48
N GLY A 13 -2.22 -7.89 4.94
CA GLY A 13 -1.30 -8.92 5.44
C GLY A 13 -1.81 -9.67 6.66
N ARG A 14 -2.70 -9.06 7.46
CA ARG A 14 -3.35 -9.71 8.60
C ARG A 14 -4.24 -10.87 8.17
N PHE A 15 -4.91 -10.74 7.03
CA PHE A 15 -5.77 -11.80 6.49
C PHE A 15 -4.97 -12.86 5.75
N ASP A 16 -3.89 -12.48 5.10
CA ASP A 16 -3.02 -13.43 4.39
C ASP A 16 -2.27 -14.35 5.37
N CYS A 17 -1.56 -13.78 6.34
CA CYS A 17 -0.85 -14.54 7.36
C CYS A 17 -0.83 -13.79 8.71
N PRO A 18 -1.84 -13.97 9.58
CA PRO A 18 -1.91 -13.32 10.89
C PRO A 18 -0.65 -13.49 11.74
N ALA A 19 -0.01 -14.67 11.74
CA ALA A 19 1.23 -14.90 12.49
C ALA A 19 2.40 -14.02 12.00
N GLN A 20 2.56 -13.87 10.69
CA GLN A 20 3.57 -12.97 10.13
C GLN A 20 3.22 -11.50 10.45
N TRP A 21 1.94 -11.15 10.35
CA TRP A 21 1.48 -9.81 10.68
C TRP A 21 1.72 -9.48 12.16
N GLN A 22 1.42 -10.40 13.08
CA GLN A 22 1.72 -10.27 14.51
C GLN A 22 3.21 -10.00 14.71
N ALA A 23 4.06 -10.86 14.17
CA ALA A 23 5.51 -10.75 14.33
C ALA A 23 6.04 -9.35 13.91
N LYS A 24 5.54 -8.81 12.79
CA LYS A 24 5.95 -7.49 12.28
C LYS A 24 5.33 -6.31 13.04
N ASN A 25 4.02 -6.40 13.36
CA ASN A 25 3.25 -5.23 13.79
C ASN A 25 3.03 -5.17 15.30
N ILE A 26 2.96 -6.31 16.00
CA ILE A 26 2.84 -6.39 17.45
C ILE A 26 4.21 -6.62 18.09
N ASP A 27 4.90 -7.69 17.68
CA ASP A 27 6.17 -8.10 18.28
C ASP A 27 7.35 -7.26 17.77
N LYS A 28 7.12 -6.40 16.74
CA LYS A 28 8.09 -5.45 16.18
C LYS A 28 9.39 -6.09 15.67
N ILE A 29 9.32 -7.33 15.19
CA ILE A 29 10.47 -8.00 14.62
C ILE A 29 10.77 -7.38 13.25
N SER A 30 11.85 -6.64 13.14
CA SER A 30 12.30 -5.99 11.91
C SER A 30 12.99 -6.98 10.97
N MET A 31 12.97 -6.66 9.69
CA MET A 31 13.74 -7.35 8.65
C MET A 31 14.50 -6.31 7.82
N PRO A 32 15.65 -6.69 7.25
CA PRO A 32 16.31 -5.86 6.26
C PRO A 32 15.34 -5.51 5.10
N ARG A 33 15.55 -4.36 4.51
CA ARG A 33 14.78 -3.92 3.35
C ARG A 33 15.16 -4.76 2.13
N SER A 34 14.21 -5.20 1.34
CA SER A 34 14.50 -5.87 0.09
C SER A 34 14.78 -4.87 -1.04
N PRO A 35 15.59 -5.20 -2.07
CA PRO A 35 15.80 -4.35 -3.24
C PRO A 35 14.48 -3.98 -3.93
N ARG A 36 13.52 -4.92 -3.99
CA ARG A 36 12.20 -4.69 -4.60
C ARG A 36 11.36 -3.69 -3.81
N SER A 37 11.43 -3.70 -2.47
CA SER A 37 10.75 -2.69 -1.66
C SER A 37 11.40 -1.31 -1.79
N LEU A 38 12.71 -1.26 -2.05
CA LEU A 38 13.42 -0.01 -2.31
C LEU A 38 12.95 0.61 -3.64
N ILE A 39 12.79 -0.19 -4.71
CA ILE A 39 12.20 0.28 -5.99
C ILE A 39 10.84 0.94 -5.72
N GLY A 40 9.95 0.24 -5.01
CA GLY A 40 8.61 0.75 -4.72
C GLY A 40 8.63 2.10 -4.03
N ASN A 41 9.37 2.19 -2.94
CA ASN A 41 9.43 3.43 -2.16
C ASN A 41 10.08 4.58 -2.96
N ALA A 42 11.15 4.30 -3.71
CA ALA A 42 11.80 5.32 -4.54
C ALA A 42 10.88 5.84 -5.65
N VAL A 43 10.09 4.96 -6.30
CA VAL A 43 9.07 5.38 -7.26
C VAL A 43 8.02 6.26 -6.62
N HIS A 44 7.56 5.92 -5.40
CA HIS A 44 6.60 6.75 -4.65
C HIS A 44 7.15 8.14 -4.37
N GLU A 45 8.40 8.26 -3.90
CA GLU A 45 9.03 9.55 -3.61
C GLU A 45 9.15 10.42 -4.86
N GLY A 46 9.67 9.89 -5.96
CA GLY A 46 9.78 10.63 -7.22
C GLY A 46 8.40 11.01 -7.79
N ALA A 47 7.43 10.09 -7.76
CA ALA A 47 6.07 10.35 -8.20
C ALA A 47 5.38 11.42 -7.32
N ALA A 48 5.61 11.39 -5.99
CA ALA A 48 5.08 12.40 -5.08
C ALA A 48 5.65 13.79 -5.39
N ALA A 49 6.95 13.89 -5.62
CA ALA A 49 7.59 15.15 -5.99
C ALA A 49 7.04 15.72 -7.29
N TYR A 50 6.86 14.87 -8.32
CA TYR A 50 6.30 15.27 -9.60
C TYR A 50 4.85 15.76 -9.47
N ASP A 51 4.00 14.98 -8.83
CA ASP A 51 2.57 15.30 -8.67
C ASP A 51 2.35 16.51 -7.78
N ALA A 52 3.11 16.67 -6.69
CA ALA A 52 3.09 17.85 -5.86
C ALA A 52 3.48 19.11 -6.64
N SER A 53 4.48 18.98 -7.52
CA SER A 53 4.86 20.08 -8.43
C SER A 53 3.73 20.48 -9.39
N ARG A 54 2.94 19.52 -9.87
CA ARG A 54 1.75 19.82 -10.69
C ARG A 54 0.67 20.53 -9.88
N VAL A 55 0.37 20.04 -8.66
CA VAL A 55 -0.61 20.65 -7.77
C VAL A 55 -0.24 22.10 -7.41
N HIS A 56 1.04 22.34 -7.12
CA HIS A 56 1.52 23.68 -6.69
C HIS A 56 2.11 24.53 -7.82
N ALA A 57 2.05 24.06 -9.07
CA ALA A 57 2.58 24.74 -10.25
C ALA A 57 4.06 25.19 -10.12
N THR A 58 4.89 24.36 -9.47
CA THR A 58 6.32 24.70 -9.26
C THR A 58 7.21 24.39 -10.46
N GLY A 59 6.71 23.65 -11.46
CA GLY A 59 7.37 23.41 -12.73
C GLY A 59 8.47 22.34 -12.71
N LEU A 60 8.50 21.45 -11.71
CA LEU A 60 9.45 20.34 -11.64
C LEU A 60 9.28 19.41 -12.84
N THR A 61 10.34 19.18 -13.58
CA THR A 61 10.33 18.26 -14.72
C THR A 61 10.35 16.80 -14.27
N ILE A 62 9.98 15.88 -15.18
CA ILE A 62 10.04 14.43 -14.91
C ILE A 62 11.47 14.01 -14.51
N ASN A 63 12.50 14.57 -15.16
CA ASN A 63 13.89 14.23 -14.86
C ASN A 63 14.35 14.74 -13.48
N GLU A 64 13.92 15.93 -13.08
CA GLU A 64 14.24 16.45 -11.74
C GLU A 64 13.54 15.63 -10.65
N ALA A 65 12.28 15.26 -10.87
CA ALA A 65 11.55 14.37 -9.96
C ALA A 65 12.18 12.96 -9.92
N ALA A 66 12.74 12.46 -11.03
CA ALA A 66 13.51 11.23 -11.04
C ALA A 66 14.78 11.32 -10.17
N GLY A 67 15.38 12.51 -10.07
CA GLY A 67 16.48 12.78 -9.13
C GLY A 67 16.09 12.49 -7.68
N VAL A 68 14.88 12.88 -7.26
CA VAL A 68 14.37 12.59 -5.91
C VAL A 68 14.29 11.08 -5.65
N ALA A 69 13.84 10.30 -6.65
CA ALA A 69 13.81 8.84 -6.53
C ALA A 69 15.21 8.23 -6.40
N VAL A 70 16.20 8.76 -7.14
CA VAL A 70 17.61 8.31 -7.05
C VAL A 70 18.22 8.68 -5.70
N ASP A 71 17.99 9.89 -5.21
CA ASP A 71 18.47 10.34 -3.90
C ASP A 71 17.94 9.44 -2.78
N TYR A 72 16.65 9.05 -2.85
CA TYR A 72 16.07 8.09 -1.91
C TYR A 72 16.78 6.72 -1.96
N ILE A 73 17.12 6.21 -3.17
CA ILE A 73 17.87 4.96 -3.31
C ILE A 73 19.24 5.07 -2.64
N LEU A 74 19.97 6.17 -2.90
CA LEU A 74 21.30 6.39 -2.33
C LEU A 74 21.24 6.46 -0.80
N GLU A 75 20.30 7.21 -0.24
CA GLU A 75 20.11 7.33 1.20
C GLU A 75 19.81 5.98 1.88
N LYS A 76 18.95 5.16 1.28
CA LYS A 76 18.46 3.91 1.89
C LYS A 76 19.25 2.66 1.49
N SER A 77 20.24 2.76 0.63
CA SER A 77 21.01 1.63 0.11
C SER A 77 21.72 0.81 1.18
N CYS A 78 22.15 1.43 2.28
CA CYS A 78 22.82 0.74 3.40
C CYS A 78 21.85 -0.12 4.25
N GLU A 79 20.54 0.10 4.15
CA GLU A 79 19.51 -0.66 4.86
C GLU A 79 19.06 -1.92 4.09
N VAL A 80 19.59 -2.14 2.87
CA VAL A 80 19.11 -3.15 1.93
C VAL A 80 19.93 -4.42 1.98
N ASP A 81 19.25 -5.56 2.02
CA ASP A 81 19.86 -6.86 1.79
C ASP A 81 19.87 -7.17 0.28
N TRP A 82 21.02 -7.00 -0.35
CA TRP A 82 21.23 -7.10 -1.81
C TRP A 82 21.35 -8.55 -2.29
N ILE A 83 20.24 -9.32 -2.25
CA ILE A 83 20.23 -10.74 -2.58
C ILE A 83 20.00 -10.98 -4.07
N ASP A 84 18.98 -10.32 -4.66
CA ASP A 84 18.42 -10.69 -5.98
C ASP A 84 18.55 -9.59 -7.05
N LEU A 85 18.86 -8.36 -6.69
CA LEU A 85 19.08 -7.24 -7.59
C LEU A 85 20.28 -6.43 -7.13
N SER A 86 21.04 -5.90 -8.06
CA SER A 86 22.11 -4.95 -7.77
C SER A 86 21.57 -3.52 -7.58
N PRO A 87 22.31 -2.61 -6.93
CA PRO A 87 21.96 -1.19 -6.87
C PRO A 87 21.65 -0.57 -8.24
N LYS A 88 22.44 -0.93 -9.25
CA LYS A 88 22.24 -0.47 -10.63
C LYS A 88 20.94 -0.96 -11.26
N ASP A 89 20.55 -2.22 -10.97
CA ASP A 89 19.28 -2.77 -11.46
C ASP A 89 18.09 -2.07 -10.80
N VAL A 90 18.21 -1.78 -9.49
CA VAL A 90 17.19 -1.05 -8.73
C VAL A 90 17.01 0.35 -9.27
N GLU A 91 18.10 1.10 -9.50
CA GLU A 91 18.06 2.44 -10.07
C GLU A 91 17.42 2.41 -11.46
N ALA A 92 17.89 1.55 -12.37
CA ALA A 92 17.38 1.46 -13.73
C ALA A 92 15.87 1.15 -13.76
N LYS A 93 15.42 0.17 -12.95
CA LYS A 93 13.98 -0.17 -12.85
C LYS A 93 13.16 0.96 -12.25
N THR A 94 13.67 1.64 -11.24
CA THR A 94 13.01 2.79 -10.63
C THR A 94 12.79 3.90 -11.63
N LEU A 95 13.83 4.27 -12.38
CA LEU A 95 13.75 5.32 -13.40
C LEU A 95 12.76 4.98 -14.53
N GLN A 96 12.77 3.73 -15.01
CA GLN A 96 11.81 3.28 -16.02
C GLN A 96 10.36 3.37 -15.54
N ILE A 97 10.08 2.90 -14.33
CA ILE A 97 8.72 2.93 -13.77
C ILE A 97 8.28 4.36 -13.51
N HIS A 98 9.13 5.17 -12.89
CA HIS A 98 8.87 6.57 -12.62
C HIS A 98 8.55 7.37 -13.89
N GLN A 99 9.37 7.22 -14.93
CA GLN A 99 9.16 7.90 -16.22
C GLN A 99 7.80 7.54 -16.81
N ARG A 100 7.44 6.25 -16.81
CA ARG A 100 6.14 5.81 -17.35
C ARG A 100 4.98 6.30 -16.51
N TYR A 101 5.09 6.29 -15.18
CA TYR A 101 4.09 6.86 -14.30
C TYR A 101 3.83 8.33 -14.64
N CYS A 102 4.86 9.13 -14.68
CA CYS A 102 4.75 10.58 -14.95
C CYS A 102 4.22 10.89 -16.36
N ALA A 103 4.53 10.05 -17.37
CA ALA A 103 4.09 10.24 -18.74
C ALA A 103 2.69 9.70 -19.03
N GLU A 104 2.31 8.57 -18.41
CA GLU A 104 1.13 7.80 -18.82
C GLU A 104 0.02 7.72 -17.76
N ILE A 105 0.33 7.86 -16.46
CA ILE A 105 -0.65 7.78 -15.37
C ILE A 105 -0.97 9.18 -14.83
N SER A 106 0.02 9.88 -14.31
CA SER A 106 -0.15 11.16 -13.65
C SER A 106 -0.99 12.18 -14.46
N PRO A 107 -0.81 12.33 -15.80
CA PRO A 107 -1.58 13.28 -16.59
C PRO A 107 -3.08 12.97 -16.73
N LYS A 108 -3.50 11.77 -16.37
CA LYS A 108 -4.94 11.37 -16.45
C LYS A 108 -5.76 11.89 -15.29
N PHE A 109 -5.12 12.42 -14.25
CA PHE A 109 -5.75 12.84 -13.02
C PHE A 109 -5.45 14.30 -12.71
N ASP A 110 -6.45 15.01 -12.23
CA ASP A 110 -6.29 16.35 -11.68
C ASP A 110 -6.13 16.23 -10.16
N PHE A 111 -4.87 16.04 -9.74
CA PHE A 111 -4.54 15.84 -8.33
C PHE A 111 -4.72 17.14 -7.55
N VAL A 112 -5.35 17.04 -6.37
CA VAL A 112 -5.57 18.15 -5.44
C VAL A 112 -4.82 17.98 -4.12
N ILE A 113 -4.53 16.72 -3.73
CA ILE A 113 -3.72 16.39 -2.55
C ILE A 113 -2.73 15.29 -2.93
N VAL A 114 -1.49 15.45 -2.47
CA VAL A 114 -0.40 14.48 -2.60
C VAL A 114 0.14 14.17 -1.22
N GLU A 115 0.29 12.87 -0.89
CA GLU A 115 0.74 12.38 0.43
C GLU A 115 -0.08 13.03 1.56
N ALA A 116 -1.39 12.74 1.56
CA ALA A 116 -2.34 13.36 2.48
C ALA A 116 -1.95 13.10 3.95
N ALA A 117 -1.58 14.17 4.67
CA ALA A 117 -1.27 14.11 6.08
C ALA A 117 -2.54 13.93 6.89
N CYS A 118 -2.81 12.72 7.37
CA CYS A 118 -4.00 12.40 8.15
C CYS A 118 -3.63 12.01 9.58
N ASN A 119 -4.44 12.47 10.53
CA ASN A 119 -4.40 11.99 11.91
C ASN A 119 -4.88 10.53 11.98
N SER A 120 -4.52 9.83 13.07
CA SER A 120 -5.02 8.48 13.30
C SER A 120 -6.53 8.49 13.57
N VAL A 121 -7.22 7.46 13.05
CA VAL A 121 -8.66 7.27 13.25
C VAL A 121 -8.89 6.11 14.20
N ASN A 122 -9.67 6.33 15.24
CA ASN A 122 -10.07 5.28 16.19
C ASN A 122 -11.45 4.75 15.84
N ILE A 123 -11.54 3.45 15.63
CA ILE A 123 -12.81 2.75 15.35
C ILE A 123 -12.98 1.66 16.39
N GLU A 124 -14.12 1.70 17.11
CA GLU A 124 -14.51 0.65 18.03
C GLU A 124 -15.36 -0.40 17.31
N ILE A 125 -14.91 -1.65 17.34
CA ILE A 125 -15.61 -2.80 16.77
C ILE A 125 -15.58 -3.96 17.76
N ASP A 126 -16.75 -4.47 18.14
CA ASP A 126 -16.92 -5.62 19.02
C ASP A 126 -16.14 -5.53 20.35
N GLY A 127 -16.01 -4.30 20.90
CA GLY A 127 -15.28 -4.02 22.14
C GLY A 127 -13.75 -3.92 21.98
N ILE A 128 -13.26 -3.89 20.75
CA ILE A 128 -11.85 -3.62 20.40
C ILE A 128 -11.73 -2.24 19.78
N ASN A 129 -10.80 -1.42 20.29
CA ASN A 129 -10.45 -0.16 19.66
C ASN A 129 -9.30 -0.38 18.67
N ILE A 130 -9.57 -0.11 17.38
CA ILE A 130 -8.59 -0.18 16.30
C ILE A 130 -8.19 1.25 15.94
N CYS A 131 -6.92 1.58 16.19
CA CYS A 131 -6.32 2.86 15.79
C CYS A 131 -5.75 2.71 14.37
N LEU A 132 -6.45 3.23 13.38
CA LEU A 132 -6.02 3.20 11.98
C LEU A 132 -5.04 4.33 11.70
N THR A 133 -3.97 4.01 10.96
CA THR A 133 -2.97 4.99 10.54
C THR A 133 -2.59 4.77 9.07
N GLY A 134 -2.22 5.84 8.37
CA GLY A 134 -1.80 5.75 6.98
C GLY A 134 -1.60 7.13 6.37
N THR A 135 -1.14 7.14 5.13
CA THR A 135 -0.97 8.34 4.32
C THR A 135 -1.53 7.99 2.95
N PRO A 136 -2.72 8.51 2.58
CA PRO A 136 -3.24 8.35 1.22
C PRO A 136 -2.28 8.99 0.20
N ASP A 137 -1.91 8.26 -0.85
CA ASP A 137 -0.90 8.73 -1.79
C ASP A 137 -1.39 9.96 -2.57
N ARG A 138 -2.61 9.90 -3.13
CA ARG A 138 -3.19 10.96 -3.96
C ARG A 138 -4.69 11.08 -3.76
N VAL A 139 -5.19 12.32 -3.85
CA VAL A 139 -6.59 12.64 -4.06
C VAL A 139 -6.70 13.45 -5.35
N TYR A 140 -7.61 13.08 -6.22
CA TYR A 140 -7.92 13.80 -7.45
C TYR A 140 -9.37 14.29 -7.44
N GLN A 141 -9.65 15.28 -8.27
CA GLN A 141 -10.99 15.78 -8.52
C GLN A 141 -11.32 15.61 -9.99
N ASP A 142 -12.51 15.09 -10.29
CA ASP A 142 -12.98 14.96 -11.66
C ASP A 142 -13.63 16.28 -12.19
N PHE A 143 -14.07 16.24 -13.44
CA PHE A 143 -14.72 17.42 -14.07
C PHE A 143 -16.08 17.78 -13.46
N ALA A 144 -16.73 16.86 -12.76
CA ALA A 144 -18.00 17.10 -12.05
C ALA A 144 -17.74 17.72 -10.65
N GLY A 145 -16.50 17.74 -10.20
CA GLY A 145 -16.12 18.21 -8.88
C GLY A 145 -16.11 17.09 -7.82
N ASP A 146 -16.35 15.85 -8.23
CA ASP A 146 -16.32 14.70 -7.32
C ASP A 146 -14.88 14.24 -7.06
N PHE A 147 -14.63 13.77 -5.82
CA PHE A 147 -13.28 13.35 -5.42
C PHE A 147 -13.09 11.85 -5.57
N GLY A 148 -11.89 11.46 -5.98
CA GLY A 148 -11.42 10.08 -5.99
C GLY A 148 -10.05 9.95 -5.33
N GLY A 149 -9.73 8.75 -4.87
CA GLY A 149 -8.42 8.40 -4.32
C GLY A 149 -7.59 7.59 -5.31
N LEU A 150 -6.27 7.75 -5.28
CA LEU A 150 -5.35 6.93 -6.06
C LEU A 150 -4.18 6.49 -5.17
N ASP A 151 -3.80 5.22 -5.28
CA ASP A 151 -2.68 4.62 -4.56
C ASP A 151 -1.77 3.90 -5.55
N LEU A 152 -0.47 4.16 -5.46
CA LEU A 152 0.54 3.56 -6.32
C LEU A 152 0.93 2.18 -5.78
N LYS A 153 0.97 1.20 -6.66
CA LYS A 153 1.43 -0.13 -6.31
C LYS A 153 2.49 -0.61 -7.28
N THR A 154 3.70 -0.76 -6.77
CA THR A 154 4.81 -1.34 -7.52
C THR A 154 5.06 -2.76 -7.05
N GLY A 155 5.30 -3.67 -7.98
CA GLY A 155 5.61 -5.04 -7.63
C GLY A 155 5.60 -5.99 -8.81
N PHE A 156 6.15 -7.21 -8.61
CA PHE A 156 6.23 -8.21 -9.66
C PHE A 156 4.86 -8.60 -10.23
N ALA A 157 3.83 -8.63 -9.38
CA ALA A 157 2.47 -9.04 -9.72
C ALA A 157 1.46 -7.88 -9.59
N ALA A 158 1.91 -6.62 -9.62
CA ALA A 158 1.01 -5.47 -9.54
C ALA A 158 0.13 -5.35 -10.80
N VAL A 159 0.64 -5.79 -11.94
CA VAL A 159 -0.08 -5.85 -13.21
C VAL A 159 0.15 -7.23 -13.81
N SER A 160 -0.89 -7.88 -14.27
CA SER A 160 -0.84 -9.17 -14.96
C SER A 160 -0.27 -9.01 -16.37
N LYS A 161 0.01 -10.15 -17.05
CA LYS A 161 0.44 -10.13 -18.45
C LYS A 161 -0.63 -9.57 -19.40
N ASP A 162 -1.88 -9.66 -19.00
CA ASP A 162 -3.03 -9.18 -19.77
C ASP A 162 -3.38 -7.71 -19.46
N GLY A 163 -2.55 -7.05 -18.63
CA GLY A 163 -2.73 -5.64 -18.25
C GLY A 163 -3.69 -5.40 -17.10
N GLU A 164 -4.19 -6.46 -16.46
CA GLU A 164 -5.08 -6.34 -15.30
C GLU A 164 -4.31 -6.00 -14.04
N VAL A 165 -4.84 -5.06 -13.26
CA VAL A 165 -4.26 -4.62 -11.99
C VAL A 165 -4.86 -5.41 -10.83
N GLU A 166 -4.02 -5.89 -9.94
CA GLU A 166 -4.44 -6.55 -8.71
C GLU A 166 -5.06 -5.52 -7.75
N THR A 167 -6.37 -5.61 -7.53
CA THR A 167 -7.10 -4.66 -6.67
C THR A 167 -7.59 -5.28 -5.37
N ILE A 168 -7.89 -6.59 -5.35
CA ILE A 168 -8.54 -7.27 -4.22
C ILE A 168 -7.71 -7.13 -2.93
N LYS A 169 -6.40 -7.25 -3.03
CA LYS A 169 -5.47 -7.11 -1.88
C LYS A 169 -5.44 -5.71 -1.29
N HIS A 170 -5.93 -4.71 -2.01
CA HIS A 170 -5.84 -3.30 -1.63
C HIS A 170 -7.15 -2.72 -1.11
N ILE A 171 -8.26 -3.48 -1.15
CA ILE A 171 -9.59 -3.03 -0.68
C ILE A 171 -9.52 -2.50 0.76
N ALA A 172 -8.89 -3.25 1.67
CA ALA A 172 -8.82 -2.85 3.07
C ALA A 172 -8.01 -1.56 3.27
N GLN A 173 -6.92 -1.37 2.51
CA GLN A 173 -6.11 -0.16 2.55
C GLN A 173 -6.90 1.04 1.99
N ALA A 174 -7.54 0.87 0.84
CA ALA A 174 -8.37 1.90 0.22
C ALA A 174 -9.50 2.36 1.15
N GLY A 175 -10.22 1.42 1.78
CA GLY A 175 -11.29 1.77 2.71
C GLY A 175 -10.81 2.52 3.95
N VAL A 176 -9.60 2.22 4.47
CA VAL A 176 -8.98 3.01 5.53
C VAL A 176 -8.69 4.43 5.06
N TYR A 177 -8.15 4.57 3.85
CA TYR A 177 -7.86 5.89 3.29
C TYR A 177 -9.11 6.74 3.06
N GLU A 178 -10.20 6.13 2.58
CA GLU A 178 -11.49 6.84 2.46
C GLU A 178 -11.96 7.39 3.81
N ILE A 179 -11.90 6.59 4.89
CA ILE A 179 -12.27 7.03 6.24
C ILE A 179 -11.37 8.18 6.73
N MET A 180 -10.06 8.07 6.51
CA MET A 180 -9.10 9.07 6.95
C MET A 180 -9.30 10.40 6.22
N LEU A 181 -9.54 10.37 4.90
CA LEU A 181 -9.80 11.55 4.09
C LEU A 181 -11.12 12.23 4.47
N GLU A 182 -12.16 11.45 4.73
CA GLU A 182 -13.43 11.98 5.21
C GLU A 182 -13.29 12.69 6.56
N GLN A 183 -12.57 12.08 7.50
CA GLN A 183 -12.39 12.63 8.85
C GLN A 183 -11.50 13.88 8.87
N GLU A 184 -10.39 13.86 8.13
CA GLU A 184 -9.37 14.93 8.20
C GLU A 184 -9.69 16.12 7.29
N TYR A 185 -10.18 15.83 6.07
CA TYR A 185 -10.39 16.85 5.04
C TYR A 185 -11.86 17.10 4.73
N ASN A 186 -12.79 16.34 5.33
CA ASN A 186 -14.22 16.35 4.99
C ASN A 186 -14.45 16.02 3.49
N ILE A 187 -13.61 15.15 2.93
CA ILE A 187 -13.69 14.67 1.56
C ILE A 187 -14.38 13.32 1.52
N GLU A 188 -15.57 13.25 0.93
CA GLU A 188 -16.22 12.00 0.59
C GLU A 188 -15.78 11.60 -0.82
N LEU A 189 -15.19 10.39 -0.95
CA LEU A 189 -14.84 9.84 -2.25
C LEU A 189 -16.10 9.27 -2.90
N ARG A 190 -16.56 9.90 -3.99
CA ARG A 190 -17.70 9.42 -4.78
C ARG A 190 -17.26 8.54 -5.93
N GLU A 191 -16.09 8.81 -6.47
CA GLU A 191 -15.46 7.97 -7.45
C GLU A 191 -14.83 6.73 -6.80
N ALA A 192 -14.66 5.67 -7.60
CA ALA A 192 -13.96 4.49 -7.14
C ALA A 192 -12.52 4.81 -6.75
N PHE A 193 -12.01 4.11 -5.73
CA PHE A 193 -10.58 4.22 -5.39
C PHE A 193 -9.75 3.55 -6.48
N VAL A 194 -8.76 4.24 -7.02
CA VAL A 194 -7.92 3.78 -8.12
C VAL A 194 -6.62 3.20 -7.61
N ILE A 195 -6.25 2.04 -8.11
CA ILE A 195 -4.91 1.46 -7.93
C ILE A 195 -4.12 1.69 -9.23
N ALA A 196 -3.07 2.48 -9.15
CA ALA A 196 -2.10 2.62 -10.23
C ALA A 196 -1.06 1.51 -10.10
N GLY A 197 -1.27 0.41 -10.80
CA GLY A 197 -0.39 -0.76 -10.81
C GLY A 197 0.79 -0.56 -11.73
N MET A 198 2.01 -0.88 -11.25
CA MET A 198 3.24 -0.82 -12.02
C MET A 198 4.06 -2.08 -11.76
N SER A 199 4.22 -2.92 -12.79
CA SER A 199 4.95 -4.18 -12.66
C SER A 199 6.47 -3.97 -12.76
N THR A 200 7.19 -4.61 -11.85
CA THR A 200 8.67 -4.71 -11.91
C THR A 200 9.14 -5.93 -12.70
N ALA A 201 8.19 -6.72 -13.26
CA ALA A 201 8.50 -7.89 -14.07
C ALA A 201 8.95 -7.50 -15.48
N GLY A 202 9.84 -8.34 -16.05
CA GLY A 202 10.29 -8.16 -17.43
C GLY A 202 11.31 -7.04 -17.62
N GLN A 203 11.61 -6.76 -18.89
CA GLN A 203 12.53 -5.68 -19.29
C GLN A 203 11.84 -4.33 -19.28
N GLU A 204 10.58 -4.28 -19.74
CA GLU A 204 9.77 -3.07 -19.72
C GLU A 204 8.68 -3.19 -18.65
N PRO A 205 8.51 -2.17 -17.78
CA PRO A 205 7.44 -2.15 -16.80
C PRO A 205 6.09 -2.16 -17.49
N GLN A 206 5.17 -2.99 -17.00
CA GLN A 206 3.76 -2.87 -17.38
C GLN A 206 3.07 -1.95 -16.38
N ILE A 207 2.17 -1.12 -16.88
CA ILE A 207 1.38 -0.20 -16.06
C ILE A 207 -0.10 -0.39 -16.36
N GLY A 208 -0.95 -0.15 -15.37
CA GLY A 208 -2.39 -0.23 -15.52
C GLY A 208 -3.12 0.50 -14.41
N LEU A 209 -4.42 0.65 -14.59
CA LEU A 209 -5.33 1.23 -13.59
C LEU A 209 -6.37 0.18 -13.23
N GLY A 210 -6.54 -0.06 -11.94
CA GLY A 210 -7.60 -0.89 -11.40
C GLY A 210 -8.51 -0.08 -10.49
N MET A 211 -9.80 -0.39 -10.46
CA MET A 211 -10.79 0.35 -9.68
C MET A 211 -11.31 -0.51 -8.53
N ILE A 212 -11.47 0.09 -7.36
CA ILE A 212 -12.08 -0.51 -6.18
C ILE A 212 -13.35 0.27 -5.85
N PRO A 213 -14.52 -0.24 -6.21
CA PRO A 213 -15.77 0.42 -5.85
C PRO A 213 -16.07 0.19 -4.36
N SER A 214 -16.55 1.23 -3.68
CA SER A 214 -17.10 1.15 -2.31
C SER A 214 -16.15 0.49 -1.30
N ALA A 215 -14.87 0.85 -1.30
CA ALA A 215 -13.86 0.25 -0.43
C ALA A 215 -14.18 0.44 1.05
N LYS A 216 -14.68 1.62 1.46
CA LYS A 216 -15.15 1.92 2.82
C LYS A 216 -16.28 0.98 3.25
N ALA A 217 -17.28 0.75 2.38
CA ALA A 217 -18.37 -0.15 2.69
C ALA A 217 -17.90 -1.61 2.87
N GLN A 218 -16.96 -2.07 2.05
CA GLN A 218 -16.36 -3.40 2.23
C GLN A 218 -15.54 -3.50 3.52
N LEU A 219 -14.90 -2.41 3.92
CA LEU A 219 -14.12 -2.37 5.17
C LEU A 219 -15.01 -2.39 6.41
N LEU A 220 -16.06 -1.57 6.45
CA LEU A 220 -16.95 -1.41 7.61
C LEU A 220 -18.10 -2.42 7.63
N GLY A 221 -18.55 -2.90 6.46
CA GLY A 221 -19.79 -3.66 6.31
C GLY A 221 -21.01 -2.74 6.25
N ASN A 222 -22.18 -3.36 6.33
CA ASN A 222 -23.47 -2.63 6.35
C ASN A 222 -24.28 -3.02 7.59
N PRO A 223 -24.44 -2.09 8.55
CA PRO A 223 -25.22 -2.34 9.78
C PRO A 223 -26.70 -2.63 9.50
N GLU A 224 -27.29 -2.08 8.44
CA GLU A 224 -28.71 -2.21 8.14
C GLU A 224 -29.12 -3.66 7.82
N ASN A 225 -28.21 -4.44 7.25
CA ASN A 225 -28.43 -5.85 6.90
C ASN A 225 -27.51 -6.81 7.68
N ASP A 226 -26.87 -6.34 8.76
CA ASP A 226 -25.92 -7.08 9.59
C ASP A 226 -24.73 -7.69 8.81
N THR A 227 -24.36 -7.08 7.69
CA THR A 227 -23.18 -7.52 6.93
C THR A 227 -21.90 -7.04 7.61
N LYS A 228 -21.03 -7.99 8.00
CA LYS A 228 -19.75 -7.69 8.63
C LYS A 228 -18.71 -7.31 7.59
N GLY A 229 -18.05 -6.16 7.79
CA GLY A 229 -16.90 -5.74 6.98
C GLY A 229 -15.58 -6.33 7.45
N LEU A 230 -14.52 -6.07 6.70
CA LEU A 230 -13.17 -6.60 6.97
C LEU A 230 -12.65 -6.25 8.37
N LEU A 231 -12.99 -5.06 8.91
CA LEU A 231 -12.57 -4.69 10.27
C LEU A 231 -13.16 -5.57 11.37
N HIS A 232 -14.36 -6.12 11.21
CA HIS A 232 -14.94 -7.05 12.17
C HIS A 232 -14.11 -8.34 12.25
N TYR A 233 -13.67 -8.87 11.11
CA TYR A 233 -12.81 -10.05 11.09
C TYR A 233 -11.42 -9.74 11.66
N ALA A 234 -10.87 -8.54 11.37
CA ALA A 234 -9.63 -8.10 11.97
C ALA A 234 -9.72 -7.97 13.50
N ALA A 235 -10.82 -7.39 14.01
CA ALA A 235 -11.09 -7.29 15.44
C ALA A 235 -11.20 -8.68 16.09
N ASN A 236 -11.85 -9.63 15.45
CA ASN A 236 -11.96 -11.00 15.95
C ASN A 236 -10.61 -11.71 16.06
N ILE A 237 -9.70 -11.53 15.09
CA ILE A 237 -8.32 -12.06 15.18
C ILE A 237 -7.59 -11.44 16.38
N LEU A 238 -7.73 -10.12 16.58
CA LEU A 238 -7.11 -9.43 17.71
C LEU A 238 -7.67 -9.91 19.05
N LYS A 239 -8.99 -9.99 19.16
CA LYS A 239 -9.71 -10.37 20.38
C LYS A 239 -9.40 -11.81 20.81
N SER A 240 -9.37 -12.73 19.85
CA SER A 240 -9.08 -14.14 20.12
C SER A 240 -7.60 -14.42 20.39
N GLY A 241 -6.69 -13.55 19.93
CA GLY A 241 -5.25 -13.80 19.97
C GLY A 241 -4.80 -14.98 19.09
N MET A 242 -5.70 -15.50 18.25
CA MET A 242 -5.42 -16.65 17.39
C MET A 242 -4.74 -16.22 16.07
N PHE A 243 -3.47 -15.90 16.15
CA PHE A 243 -2.67 -15.56 14.97
C PHE A 243 -2.17 -16.83 14.28
N TYR A 244 -2.96 -17.36 13.36
CA TYR A 244 -2.58 -18.53 12.58
C TYR A 244 -1.58 -18.18 11.46
N GLY A 245 -0.75 -19.16 11.06
CA GLY A 245 0.18 -19.03 9.95
C GLY A 245 -0.37 -19.62 8.66
N ASN A 246 -0.08 -18.96 7.52
CA ASN A 246 -0.42 -19.45 6.20
C ASN A 246 0.85 -19.84 5.41
N PRO A 247 1.23 -21.14 5.38
CA PRO A 247 2.41 -21.58 4.62
C PRO A 247 2.28 -21.40 3.11
N ARG A 248 1.06 -21.18 2.59
CA ARG A 248 0.80 -20.94 1.17
C ARG A 248 0.90 -19.47 0.77
N SER A 249 1.08 -18.56 1.75
CA SER A 249 1.29 -17.14 1.46
C SER A 249 2.54 -16.96 0.59
N MET A 250 2.45 -16.11 -0.41
CA MET A 250 3.60 -15.72 -1.24
C MET A 250 4.72 -15.05 -0.43
N THR A 251 4.37 -14.46 0.72
CA THR A 251 5.33 -13.85 1.64
C THR A 251 5.90 -14.83 2.67
N CYS A 252 5.50 -16.12 2.63
CA CYS A 252 6.05 -17.17 3.49
C CYS A 252 7.44 -17.63 3.02
N THR A 253 8.39 -16.73 3.01
CA THR A 253 9.79 -16.96 2.61
C THR A 253 10.75 -16.36 3.63
N LYS A 254 12.01 -16.78 3.61
CA LYS A 254 13.06 -16.20 4.47
C LYS A 254 13.24 -14.69 4.25
N GLN A 255 12.99 -14.24 3.03
CA GLN A 255 13.16 -12.84 2.63
C GLN A 255 12.07 -11.92 3.19
N TYR A 256 10.85 -12.44 3.43
CA TYR A 256 9.70 -11.61 3.80
C TYR A 256 9.12 -11.90 5.17
N CYS A 257 9.46 -13.05 5.78
CA CYS A 257 8.86 -13.47 7.05
C CYS A 257 9.89 -13.53 8.18
N PRO A 258 9.78 -12.65 9.21
CA PRO A 258 10.76 -12.61 10.30
C PRO A 258 10.78 -13.88 11.16
N ILE A 259 9.67 -14.62 11.18
CA ILE A 259 9.55 -15.88 11.93
C ILE A 259 9.64 -17.11 11.03
N PHE A 260 10.18 -16.98 9.79
CA PHE A 260 10.20 -18.08 8.82
C PHE A 260 10.83 -19.35 9.36
N ASN A 261 11.95 -19.24 10.09
CA ASN A 261 12.68 -20.40 10.60
C ASN A 261 12.08 -21.00 11.88
N SER A 262 11.34 -20.20 12.67
CA SER A 262 10.72 -20.60 13.94
C SER A 262 9.21 -20.80 13.86
N CYS A 263 8.60 -20.60 12.67
CA CYS A 263 7.16 -20.68 12.50
C CYS A 263 6.63 -22.13 12.65
N LYS A 264 5.83 -22.36 13.69
CA LYS A 264 5.21 -23.66 13.98
C LYS A 264 4.23 -24.15 12.90
N PHE A 265 3.73 -23.25 12.04
CA PHE A 265 2.77 -23.57 10.98
C PHE A 265 3.42 -24.01 9.67
N ARG A 266 4.74 -23.92 9.54
CA ARG A 266 5.45 -24.34 8.33
C ARG A 266 5.68 -25.84 8.20
N GLY A 267 5.12 -26.64 9.12
CA GLY A 267 5.18 -28.08 9.05
C GLY A 267 6.62 -28.61 8.94
N LYS A 268 7.39 -28.52 10.00
CA LYS A 268 8.20 -29.65 10.43
C LYS A 268 7.31 -30.42 11.41
N LEU A 269 6.37 -31.15 10.87
CA LEU A 269 5.93 -32.37 11.49
C LEU A 269 7.13 -33.30 11.36
N SER A 270 8.00 -33.27 12.36
CA SER A 270 8.99 -34.31 12.61
C SER A 270 8.28 -35.58 12.94
#